data_84f6203404bef255beefbbb4f4145358
#
_entry.id   84f6203404bef255beefbbb4f4145358
#
_cell.length_a   1.000
_cell.length_b   1.000
_cell.length_c   1.000
_cell.angle_alpha   90.00
_cell.angle_beta   90.00
_cell.angle_gamma   90.00
#
_symmetry.space_group_name_H-M   'P 1'
#
loop_
_entity.id
_entity.type
_entity.pdbx_description
1 polymer ?
#
loop_
_entity_poly.entity_id
_entity_poly.type
_entity_poly.pdbx_seq_one_letter_code
_entity_poly.pdbx_strand_id
1 'polypeptide(L)'
;MTELDKIRNFSIVAHIDHGKSTLADRLIQMTGTVAAREMKDQLLDSMDIERERGITIKANTVRIEYPAKDGQTYILNLIDTPGHVDFAYEVSRSMRAVEGSLLVVDASQGVEAQTLANVYQAIDADHEIVPVLNKIDLPAAEPDRVKAQIEDVIGIDASQAIPISAKSGLGIPEVLEAIVHRLPPPKGDRNAPLKAMLVDSWYDAYLGVVVLIRVMDGVIRKGDRIKMMQTGAVYGIDKLSVLKPQMVDIPELGPGEIGIFTASIKQVRDTRVGDTITTEKKGTDKPLPGFKPAQPVVFCGLFPVDAADFEDLRDAIEKLALNDASFSYEMETSAALGFGFRCGFLGLLHLEVIRDRLEREYDIDLITTAPSVVYHVHMRDGSVIDLHNPADMPDLTHVDHIEEPRIKATIMVPDDYLGDVLKLCQDRRGVQLDLSYAGSRAMVVYDLPLNEVVFDFYDRLKSVTKGYASFDYQMIGYQQDYLVKMQVLVNDEPVDALSMMVHRDRAEMRGRAMCEKLKELIPRHMFKIPIQAAIGGRVIARETIAALRKDVTAKCYGGDVTRKKKLLEKQKAGKKKMRQFGKVEIPQQAFINALKMDS
;
A
#
# COMPACT_ATOMS: atom_id res chain seq x y z
N MET A 1 8.21 10.05 -37.46
CA MET A 1 6.77 9.97 -37.12
C MET A 1 6.41 8.51 -37.00
N THR A 2 5.89 8.11 -35.86
CA THR A 2 5.46 6.73 -35.67
C THR A 2 4.03 6.59 -36.20
N GLU A 3 3.78 5.61 -37.06
CA GLU A 3 2.43 5.26 -37.50
C GLU A 3 1.69 4.56 -36.37
N LEU A 4 0.39 4.87 -36.19
CA LEU A 4 -0.41 4.32 -35.08
C LEU A 4 -0.42 2.78 -35.03
N ASP A 5 -0.47 2.14 -36.19
CA ASP A 5 -0.47 0.68 -36.33
C ASP A 5 0.85 0.02 -35.88
N LYS A 6 1.92 0.80 -35.72
CA LYS A 6 3.23 0.35 -35.24
C LYS A 6 3.48 0.65 -33.76
N ILE A 7 2.48 1.15 -33.04
CA ILE A 7 2.57 1.38 -31.60
C ILE A 7 1.88 0.24 -30.85
N ARG A 8 2.48 -0.25 -29.78
CA ARG A 8 1.86 -1.19 -28.83
C ARG A 8 2.09 -0.66 -27.42
N ASN A 9 1.01 -0.36 -26.73
CA ASN A 9 1.05 0.02 -25.32
C ASN A 9 0.56 -1.15 -24.49
N PHE A 10 1.34 -1.58 -23.52
CA PHE A 10 1.01 -2.74 -22.71
C PHE A 10 1.56 -2.64 -21.31
N SER A 11 0.95 -3.40 -20.41
CA SER A 11 1.41 -3.61 -19.03
C SER A 11 1.75 -5.07 -18.78
N ILE A 12 2.44 -5.35 -17.69
CA ILE A 12 2.68 -6.71 -17.21
C ILE A 12 1.89 -6.92 -15.94
N VAL A 13 1.01 -7.90 -15.96
CA VAL A 13 0.17 -8.33 -14.84
C VAL A 13 0.74 -9.64 -14.29
N ALA A 14 1.08 -9.67 -13.01
CA ALA A 14 1.64 -10.85 -12.36
C ALA A 14 1.37 -10.82 -10.86
N HIS A 15 1.39 -11.99 -10.23
CA HIS A 15 1.56 -12.09 -8.78
C HIS A 15 3.00 -11.74 -8.37
N ILE A 16 3.20 -11.41 -7.09
CA ILE A 16 4.53 -11.23 -6.50
C ILE A 16 5.35 -12.51 -6.76
N ASP A 17 6.62 -12.35 -7.06
CA ASP A 17 7.56 -13.44 -7.37
C ASP A 17 7.26 -14.28 -8.61
N HIS A 18 6.25 -14.00 -9.42
CA HIS A 18 6.04 -14.67 -10.71
C HIS A 18 7.02 -14.24 -11.80
N GLY A 19 7.89 -13.26 -11.52
CA GLY A 19 8.98 -12.84 -12.40
C GLY A 19 8.64 -11.69 -13.35
N LYS A 20 7.73 -10.80 -12.94
CA LYS A 20 7.31 -9.59 -13.66
C LYS A 20 8.51 -8.70 -14.02
N SER A 21 9.27 -8.21 -13.02
CA SER A 21 10.41 -7.31 -13.23
C SER A 21 11.53 -8.00 -14.01
N THR A 22 11.75 -9.33 -13.80
CA THR A 22 12.71 -10.11 -14.58
C THR A 22 12.31 -10.17 -16.05
N LEU A 23 11.01 -10.33 -16.38
CA LEU A 23 10.53 -10.29 -17.76
C LEU A 23 10.72 -8.91 -18.37
N ALA A 24 10.37 -7.84 -17.65
CA ALA A 24 10.58 -6.47 -18.12
C ALA A 24 12.06 -6.20 -18.46
N ASP A 25 12.98 -6.60 -17.59
CA ASP A 25 14.44 -6.52 -17.83
C ASP A 25 14.85 -7.27 -19.09
N ARG A 26 14.32 -8.48 -19.33
CA ARG A 26 14.63 -9.26 -20.54
C ARG A 26 14.11 -8.62 -21.81
N LEU A 27 12.91 -8.06 -21.81
CA LEU A 27 12.36 -7.32 -22.94
C LEU A 27 13.26 -6.12 -23.29
N ILE A 28 13.70 -5.35 -22.29
CA ILE A 28 14.60 -4.20 -22.46
C ILE A 28 15.98 -4.65 -22.98
N GLN A 29 16.53 -5.72 -22.41
CA GLN A 29 17.82 -6.25 -22.78
C GLN A 29 17.87 -6.78 -24.22
N MET A 30 16.89 -7.61 -24.60
CA MET A 30 16.88 -8.28 -25.91
C MET A 30 16.62 -7.31 -27.07
N THR A 31 15.93 -6.23 -26.81
CA THR A 31 15.71 -5.16 -27.80
C THR A 31 16.88 -4.19 -27.92
N GLY A 32 17.90 -4.32 -27.06
CA GLY A 32 19.04 -3.42 -27.07
C GLY A 32 18.73 -1.99 -26.64
N THR A 33 17.58 -1.79 -25.98
CA THR A 33 17.17 -0.46 -25.48
C THR A 33 18.18 0.09 -24.49
N VAL A 34 18.84 -0.79 -23.72
CA VAL A 34 19.93 -0.48 -22.79
C VAL A 34 21.14 -1.32 -23.17
N ALA A 35 22.31 -0.70 -23.17
CA ALA A 35 23.57 -1.42 -23.44
C ALA A 35 23.81 -2.50 -22.39
N ALA A 36 24.31 -3.68 -22.80
CA ALA A 36 24.50 -4.82 -21.91
C ALA A 36 25.34 -4.51 -20.64
N ARG A 37 26.31 -3.57 -20.75
CA ARG A 37 27.13 -3.11 -19.62
C ARG A 37 26.40 -2.22 -18.61
N GLU A 38 25.25 -1.66 -18.99
CA GLU A 38 24.43 -0.75 -18.19
C GLU A 38 23.20 -1.45 -17.59
N MET A 39 22.96 -2.70 -17.99
CA MET A 39 21.89 -3.52 -17.42
C MET A 39 22.17 -3.83 -15.95
N LYS A 40 21.15 -3.64 -15.15
CA LYS A 40 21.08 -4.01 -13.73
C LYS A 40 19.84 -4.85 -13.52
N ASP A 41 19.86 -5.69 -12.53
CA ASP A 41 18.64 -6.42 -12.11
C ASP A 41 17.61 -5.42 -11.60
N GLN A 42 16.35 -5.64 -11.97
CA GLN A 42 15.21 -4.78 -11.62
C GLN A 42 15.45 -3.31 -12.06
N LEU A 43 15.81 -3.15 -13.34
CA LEU A 43 16.21 -1.86 -13.92
C LEU A 43 15.13 -0.78 -13.77
N LEU A 44 13.84 -1.18 -13.85
CA LEU A 44 12.70 -0.28 -13.73
C LEU A 44 12.34 0.03 -12.27
N ASP A 45 12.72 -0.81 -11.32
CA ASP A 45 12.51 -0.57 -9.90
C ASP A 45 13.51 0.50 -9.42
N SER A 46 13.06 1.74 -9.35
CA SER A 46 13.91 2.91 -9.10
C SER A 46 14.28 3.13 -7.64
N MET A 47 13.42 2.65 -6.72
CA MET A 47 13.61 2.81 -5.28
C MET A 47 14.43 1.65 -4.70
N ASP A 48 15.29 1.94 -3.71
CA ASP A 48 16.04 0.89 -3.01
C ASP A 48 15.11 -0.10 -2.31
N ILE A 49 14.01 0.40 -1.74
CA ILE A 49 13.00 -0.41 -1.06
C ILE A 49 12.27 -1.37 -2.02
N GLU A 50 12.05 -1.01 -3.29
CA GLU A 50 11.49 -1.91 -4.32
C GLU A 50 12.43 -3.08 -4.55
N ARG A 51 13.71 -2.82 -4.70
CA ARG A 51 14.75 -3.84 -4.94
C ARG A 51 14.98 -4.75 -3.73
N GLU A 52 14.99 -4.18 -2.53
CA GLU A 52 15.16 -4.96 -1.30
C GLU A 52 13.97 -5.90 -1.03
N ARG A 53 12.75 -5.42 -1.27
CA ARG A 53 11.53 -6.19 -1.04
C ARG A 53 11.13 -7.06 -2.23
N GLY A 54 11.74 -6.88 -3.41
CA GLY A 54 11.40 -7.58 -4.64
C GLY A 54 10.01 -7.25 -5.19
N ILE A 55 9.51 -6.05 -4.90
CA ILE A 55 8.17 -5.60 -5.32
C ILE A 55 8.25 -4.27 -6.04
N THR A 56 7.46 -4.10 -7.09
CA THR A 56 7.23 -2.78 -7.71
C THR A 56 6.20 -2.01 -6.89
N ILE A 57 6.52 -0.80 -6.50
CA ILE A 57 5.66 0.10 -5.71
C ILE A 57 5.05 1.14 -6.63
N LYS A 58 5.87 1.79 -7.45
CA LYS A 58 5.44 2.82 -8.40
C LYS A 58 5.50 2.30 -9.83
N ALA A 59 4.47 2.63 -10.63
CA ALA A 59 4.47 2.28 -12.04
C ALA A 59 5.57 3.04 -12.79
N ASN A 60 6.40 2.30 -13.53
CA ASN A 60 7.47 2.86 -14.35
C ASN A 60 7.20 2.59 -15.83
N THR A 61 7.57 3.53 -16.69
CA THR A 61 7.34 3.45 -18.13
C THR A 61 8.66 3.38 -18.88
N VAL A 62 8.70 2.53 -19.92
CA VAL A 62 9.82 2.48 -20.86
C VAL A 62 9.33 2.35 -22.29
N ARG A 63 9.93 3.13 -23.20
CA ARG A 63 9.73 3.04 -24.64
C ARG A 63 10.82 2.17 -25.25
N ILE A 64 10.40 1.12 -25.92
CA ILE A 64 11.26 0.12 -26.57
C ILE A 64 11.05 0.22 -28.08
N GLU A 65 12.14 0.19 -28.85
CA GLU A 65 12.10 0.06 -30.30
C GLU A 65 12.41 -1.39 -30.66
N TYR A 66 11.48 -2.06 -31.32
CA TYR A 66 11.62 -3.47 -31.65
C TYR A 66 11.55 -3.71 -33.16
N PRO A 67 12.64 -4.16 -33.80
CA PRO A 67 12.63 -4.64 -35.18
C PRO A 67 12.02 -6.05 -35.21
N ALA A 68 10.76 -6.14 -35.63
CA ALA A 68 10.01 -7.39 -35.66
C ALA A 68 10.41 -8.28 -36.85
N LYS A 69 10.01 -9.55 -36.80
CA LYS A 69 10.32 -10.53 -37.87
C LYS A 69 9.68 -10.21 -39.22
N ASP A 70 8.65 -9.37 -39.25
CA ASP A 70 8.02 -8.86 -40.47
C ASP A 70 8.85 -7.79 -41.19
N GLY A 71 10.01 -7.42 -40.65
CA GLY A 71 10.92 -6.42 -41.17
C GLY A 71 10.54 -4.97 -40.85
N GLN A 72 9.51 -4.76 -40.01
CA GLN A 72 9.10 -3.43 -39.55
C GLN A 72 9.60 -3.15 -38.14
N THR A 73 9.75 -1.87 -37.82
CA THR A 73 10.12 -1.45 -36.47
C THR A 73 8.88 -0.95 -35.74
N TYR A 74 8.60 -1.55 -34.59
CA TYR A 74 7.48 -1.20 -33.70
C TYR A 74 7.96 -0.41 -32.50
N ILE A 75 7.12 0.47 -32.01
CA ILE A 75 7.29 1.15 -30.74
C ILE A 75 6.47 0.44 -29.68
N LEU A 76 7.15 -0.15 -28.71
CA LEU A 76 6.53 -0.84 -27.61
C LEU A 76 6.66 0.05 -26.37
N ASN A 77 5.55 0.54 -25.83
CA ASN A 77 5.52 1.28 -24.58
C ASN A 77 5.08 0.32 -23.48
N LEU A 78 6.01 -0.08 -22.64
CA LEU A 78 5.75 -0.88 -21.45
C LEU A 78 5.48 0.05 -20.27
N ILE A 79 4.39 -0.20 -19.56
CA ILE A 79 4.15 0.35 -18.22
C ILE A 79 4.26 -0.82 -17.24
N ASP A 80 5.32 -0.84 -16.45
CA ASP A 80 5.50 -1.82 -15.39
C ASP A 80 4.63 -1.45 -14.19
N THR A 81 3.72 -2.34 -13.79
CA THR A 81 2.70 -2.07 -12.78
C THR A 81 2.99 -2.80 -11.47
N PRO A 82 2.64 -2.23 -10.30
CA PRO A 82 2.68 -2.97 -9.04
C PRO A 82 1.86 -4.27 -9.10
N GLY A 83 2.26 -5.27 -8.31
CA GLY A 83 1.50 -6.53 -8.20
C GLY A 83 0.63 -6.61 -6.95
N HIS A 84 0.83 -5.77 -5.95
CA HIS A 84 0.20 -5.86 -4.64
C HIS A 84 -1.12 -5.05 -4.57
N VAL A 85 -2.10 -5.58 -3.83
CA VAL A 85 -3.44 -4.97 -3.68
C VAL A 85 -3.41 -3.54 -3.15
N ASP A 86 -2.51 -3.21 -2.23
CA ASP A 86 -2.37 -1.86 -1.69
C ASP A 86 -2.06 -0.81 -2.76
N PHE A 87 -1.49 -1.24 -3.89
CA PHE A 87 -1.19 -0.38 -5.04
C PHE A 87 -2.19 -0.53 -6.19
N ALA A 88 -3.38 -1.09 -5.93
CA ALA A 88 -4.42 -1.28 -6.95
C ALA A 88 -4.81 0.03 -7.66
N TYR A 89 -4.67 1.18 -6.99
CA TYR A 89 -4.87 2.50 -7.59
C TYR A 89 -3.84 2.80 -8.69
N GLU A 90 -2.56 2.51 -8.44
CA GLU A 90 -1.47 2.63 -9.43
C GLU A 90 -1.72 1.70 -10.62
N VAL A 91 -2.13 0.45 -10.35
CA VAL A 91 -2.49 -0.53 -11.38
C VAL A 91 -3.63 -0.01 -12.25
N SER A 92 -4.72 0.45 -11.65
CA SER A 92 -5.90 0.96 -12.36
C SER A 92 -5.58 2.16 -13.28
N ARG A 93 -4.69 3.06 -12.86
CA ARG A 93 -4.24 4.20 -13.69
C ARG A 93 -3.43 3.73 -14.88
N SER A 94 -2.50 2.84 -14.64
CA SER A 94 -1.61 2.28 -15.67
C SER A 94 -2.39 1.51 -16.72
N MET A 95 -3.38 0.71 -16.29
CA MET A 95 -4.27 -0.04 -17.20
C MET A 95 -5.01 0.87 -18.17
N ARG A 96 -5.49 2.04 -17.76
CA ARG A 96 -6.16 2.98 -18.65
C ARG A 96 -5.24 3.66 -19.67
N ALA A 97 -3.93 3.54 -19.48
CA ALA A 97 -2.95 4.13 -20.39
C ALA A 97 -2.47 3.16 -21.48
N VAL A 98 -2.94 1.92 -21.50
CA VAL A 98 -2.49 0.87 -22.43
C VAL A 98 -3.66 0.10 -23.03
N GLU A 99 -3.43 -0.63 -24.13
CA GLU A 99 -4.44 -1.43 -24.82
C GLU A 99 -4.37 -2.91 -24.51
N GLY A 100 -3.28 -3.37 -23.89
CA GLY A 100 -3.10 -4.80 -23.64
C GLY A 100 -2.27 -5.11 -22.42
N SER A 101 -2.31 -6.38 -22.01
CA SER A 101 -1.56 -6.87 -20.85
C SER A 101 -0.93 -8.22 -21.10
N LEU A 102 0.31 -8.39 -20.64
CA LEU A 102 0.93 -9.71 -20.51
C LEU A 102 0.55 -10.29 -19.15
N LEU A 103 -0.18 -11.38 -19.14
CA LEU A 103 -0.50 -12.12 -17.92
C LEU A 103 0.60 -13.13 -17.64
N VAL A 104 1.47 -12.82 -16.68
CA VAL A 104 2.60 -13.70 -16.32
C VAL A 104 2.21 -14.57 -15.14
N VAL A 105 2.23 -15.89 -15.37
CA VAL A 105 1.93 -16.90 -14.35
C VAL A 105 3.13 -17.83 -14.19
N ASP A 106 3.52 -18.09 -12.95
CA ASP A 106 4.55 -19.07 -12.63
C ASP A 106 4.05 -20.48 -12.95
N ALA A 107 4.75 -21.20 -13.85
CA ALA A 107 4.36 -22.54 -14.29
C ALA A 107 4.43 -23.59 -13.18
N SER A 108 5.10 -23.30 -12.05
CA SER A 108 5.16 -24.20 -10.89
C SER A 108 4.07 -23.91 -9.85
N GLN A 109 3.74 -22.64 -9.64
CA GLN A 109 2.76 -22.20 -8.62
C GLN A 109 1.33 -22.14 -9.19
N GLY A 110 1.17 -21.64 -10.42
CA GLY A 110 -0.12 -21.46 -11.06
C GLY A 110 -0.78 -20.11 -10.72
N VAL A 111 -2.10 -20.04 -10.88
CA VAL A 111 -2.89 -18.83 -10.62
C VAL A 111 -2.99 -18.55 -9.13
N GLU A 112 -2.77 -17.30 -8.74
CA GLU A 112 -2.82 -16.81 -7.37
C GLU A 112 -3.90 -15.71 -7.21
N ALA A 113 -4.29 -15.38 -5.96
CA ALA A 113 -5.37 -14.43 -5.70
C ALA A 113 -5.15 -13.04 -6.32
N GLN A 114 -3.93 -12.50 -6.22
CA GLN A 114 -3.58 -11.22 -6.83
C GLN A 114 -3.57 -11.27 -8.36
N THR A 115 -3.25 -12.44 -8.95
CA THR A 115 -3.37 -12.65 -10.39
C THR A 115 -4.80 -12.41 -10.85
N LEU A 116 -5.78 -12.97 -10.14
CA LEU A 116 -7.20 -12.80 -10.43
C LEU A 116 -7.63 -11.33 -10.36
N ALA A 117 -7.30 -10.66 -9.25
CA ALA A 117 -7.69 -9.27 -9.05
C ALA A 117 -7.15 -8.34 -10.15
N ASN A 118 -5.87 -8.49 -10.49
CA ASN A 118 -5.23 -7.67 -11.51
C ASN A 118 -5.74 -7.99 -12.93
N VAL A 119 -6.02 -9.26 -13.23
CA VAL A 119 -6.59 -9.65 -14.53
C VAL A 119 -8.00 -9.10 -14.71
N TYR A 120 -8.84 -9.14 -13.67
CA TYR A 120 -10.17 -8.55 -13.75
C TYR A 120 -10.12 -7.04 -13.99
N GLN A 121 -9.15 -6.32 -13.40
CA GLN A 121 -8.94 -4.91 -13.71
C GLN A 121 -8.54 -4.69 -15.18
N ALA A 122 -7.74 -5.58 -15.77
CA ALA A 122 -7.38 -5.53 -17.18
C ALA A 122 -8.60 -5.83 -18.09
N ILE A 123 -9.43 -6.80 -17.73
CA ILE A 123 -10.69 -7.12 -18.43
C ILE A 123 -11.65 -5.93 -18.36
N ASP A 124 -11.83 -5.32 -17.19
CA ASP A 124 -12.68 -4.15 -16.99
C ASP A 124 -12.19 -2.91 -17.77
N ALA A 125 -10.89 -2.87 -18.08
CA ALA A 125 -10.27 -1.85 -18.93
C ALA A 125 -10.31 -2.20 -20.43
N ASP A 126 -10.96 -3.30 -20.83
CA ASP A 126 -11.08 -3.80 -22.21
C ASP A 126 -9.73 -4.14 -22.86
N HIS A 127 -8.81 -4.72 -22.09
CA HIS A 127 -7.49 -5.12 -22.58
C HIS A 127 -7.52 -6.44 -23.33
N GLU A 128 -6.73 -6.51 -24.42
CA GLU A 128 -6.28 -7.79 -24.94
C GLU A 128 -5.24 -8.41 -24.01
N ILE A 129 -5.47 -9.66 -23.57
CA ILE A 129 -4.61 -10.33 -22.58
C ILE A 129 -3.85 -11.45 -23.25
N VAL A 130 -2.52 -11.41 -23.15
CA VAL A 130 -1.62 -12.46 -23.65
C VAL A 130 -1.06 -13.26 -22.48
N PRO A 131 -1.49 -14.52 -22.27
CA PRO A 131 -0.95 -15.37 -21.22
C PRO A 131 0.50 -15.78 -21.50
N VAL A 132 1.35 -15.68 -20.47
CA VAL A 132 2.78 -16.05 -20.49
C VAL A 132 3.07 -16.94 -19.28
N LEU A 133 3.55 -18.16 -19.52
CA LEU A 133 3.90 -19.11 -18.47
C LEU A 133 5.40 -19.03 -18.18
N ASN A 134 5.75 -18.45 -17.05
CA ASN A 134 7.14 -18.22 -16.67
C ASN A 134 7.70 -19.36 -15.81
N LYS A 135 9.03 -19.41 -15.69
CA LYS A 135 9.80 -20.37 -14.90
C LYS A 135 9.65 -21.82 -15.37
N ILE A 136 9.49 -22.03 -16.67
CA ILE A 136 9.42 -23.38 -17.25
C ILE A 136 10.71 -24.20 -17.11
N ASP A 137 11.81 -23.54 -16.71
CA ASP A 137 13.10 -24.14 -16.38
C ASP A 137 13.11 -24.87 -15.04
N LEU A 138 12.10 -24.67 -14.21
CA LEU A 138 12.00 -25.33 -12.91
C LEU A 138 11.51 -26.79 -13.06
N PRO A 139 12.06 -27.73 -12.28
CA PRO A 139 11.60 -29.14 -12.32
C PRO A 139 10.14 -29.34 -11.93
N ALA A 140 9.56 -28.39 -11.14
CA ALA A 140 8.18 -28.42 -10.69
C ALA A 140 7.23 -27.71 -11.66
N ALA A 141 7.70 -27.25 -12.83
CA ALA A 141 6.87 -26.54 -13.79
C ALA A 141 5.89 -27.50 -14.47
N GLU A 142 4.60 -27.15 -14.45
CA GLU A 142 3.50 -27.91 -15.08
C GLU A 142 2.68 -27.01 -16.02
N PRO A 143 3.20 -26.64 -17.19
CA PRO A 143 2.56 -25.66 -18.08
C PRO A 143 1.12 -26.01 -18.46
N ASP A 144 0.83 -27.29 -18.75
CA ASP A 144 -0.51 -27.70 -19.17
C ASP A 144 -1.53 -27.61 -18.06
N ARG A 145 -1.13 -27.92 -16.81
CA ARG A 145 -1.97 -27.72 -15.63
C ARG A 145 -2.30 -26.25 -15.44
N VAL A 146 -1.29 -25.36 -15.60
CA VAL A 146 -1.47 -23.93 -15.40
C VAL A 146 -2.32 -23.30 -16.51
N LYS A 147 -2.22 -23.78 -17.76
CA LYS A 147 -3.15 -23.39 -18.85
C LYS A 147 -4.59 -23.70 -18.48
N ALA A 148 -4.87 -24.93 -18.05
CA ALA A 148 -6.20 -25.32 -17.62
C ALA A 148 -6.70 -24.45 -16.45
N GLN A 149 -5.85 -24.11 -15.48
CA GLN A 149 -6.22 -23.19 -14.39
C GLN A 149 -6.58 -21.78 -14.88
N ILE A 150 -5.84 -21.24 -15.87
CA ILE A 150 -6.15 -19.93 -16.45
C ILE A 150 -7.53 -19.96 -17.11
N GLU A 151 -7.83 -21.01 -17.88
CA GLU A 151 -9.11 -21.19 -18.55
C GLU A 151 -10.27 -21.38 -17.56
N ASP A 152 -10.10 -22.26 -16.56
CA ASP A 152 -11.16 -22.62 -15.61
C ASP A 152 -11.44 -21.50 -14.59
N VAL A 153 -10.38 -20.80 -14.11
CA VAL A 153 -10.50 -19.85 -13.00
C VAL A 153 -10.68 -18.42 -13.49
N ILE A 154 -9.98 -18.03 -14.56
CA ILE A 154 -10.03 -16.68 -15.11
C ILE A 154 -11.05 -16.58 -16.25
N GLY A 155 -11.21 -17.66 -17.02
CA GLY A 155 -12.13 -17.71 -18.16
C GLY A 155 -11.55 -17.13 -19.46
N ILE A 156 -10.23 -17.03 -19.60
CA ILE A 156 -9.55 -16.59 -20.83
C ILE A 156 -8.87 -17.75 -21.52
N ASP A 157 -8.83 -17.74 -22.87
CA ASP A 157 -8.15 -18.77 -23.66
C ASP A 157 -6.64 -18.77 -23.39
N ALA A 158 -6.11 -19.86 -22.86
CA ALA A 158 -4.70 -20.08 -22.61
C ALA A 158 -4.06 -21.12 -23.57
N SER A 159 -4.79 -21.58 -24.59
CA SER A 159 -4.29 -22.56 -25.57
C SER A 159 -2.98 -22.10 -26.22
N GLN A 160 -2.84 -20.82 -26.48
CA GLN A 160 -1.68 -20.18 -27.07
C GLN A 160 -0.79 -19.45 -26.04
N ALA A 161 -0.87 -19.81 -24.77
CA ALA A 161 0.01 -19.24 -23.74
C ALA A 161 1.48 -19.52 -24.07
N ILE A 162 2.35 -18.53 -23.88
CA ILE A 162 3.75 -18.60 -24.29
C ILE A 162 4.59 -19.12 -23.12
N PRO A 163 5.22 -20.30 -23.24
CA PRO A 163 6.10 -20.80 -22.20
C PRO A 163 7.47 -20.11 -22.27
N ILE A 164 7.91 -19.55 -21.13
CA ILE A 164 9.16 -18.81 -21.03
C ILE A 164 9.95 -19.16 -19.77
N SER A 165 11.25 -18.87 -19.81
CA SER A 165 12.06 -18.63 -18.62
C SER A 165 12.67 -17.24 -18.70
N ALA A 166 12.11 -16.28 -17.97
CA ALA A 166 12.65 -14.93 -17.93
C ALA A 166 14.11 -14.94 -17.40
N LYS A 167 14.43 -15.85 -16.49
CA LYS A 167 15.79 -16.00 -15.95
C LYS A 167 16.81 -16.39 -17.03
N SER A 168 16.51 -17.34 -17.88
CA SER A 168 17.41 -17.82 -18.94
C SER A 168 17.26 -17.09 -20.28
N GLY A 169 16.18 -16.33 -20.48
CA GLY A 169 15.84 -15.66 -21.73
C GLY A 169 15.11 -16.54 -22.74
N LEU A 170 14.77 -17.77 -22.37
CA LEU A 170 14.02 -18.71 -23.24
C LEU A 170 12.60 -18.19 -23.48
N GLY A 171 12.14 -18.21 -24.74
CA GLY A 171 10.77 -17.82 -25.13
C GLY A 171 10.53 -16.30 -25.19
N ILE A 172 11.51 -15.45 -24.88
CA ILE A 172 11.34 -14.00 -24.90
C ILE A 172 11.11 -13.43 -26.31
N PRO A 173 11.79 -13.92 -27.37
CA PRO A 173 11.49 -13.49 -28.74
C PRO A 173 10.02 -13.75 -29.16
N GLU A 174 9.46 -14.85 -28.70
CA GLU A 174 8.07 -15.23 -28.94
C GLU A 174 7.10 -14.28 -28.23
N VAL A 175 7.45 -13.81 -27.04
CA VAL A 175 6.67 -12.77 -26.33
C VAL A 175 6.70 -11.46 -27.09
N LEU A 176 7.87 -11.01 -27.57
CA LEU A 176 7.99 -9.78 -28.37
C LEU A 176 7.14 -9.84 -29.65
N GLU A 177 7.17 -10.96 -30.38
CA GLU A 177 6.32 -11.14 -31.56
C GLU A 177 4.83 -11.20 -31.19
N ALA A 178 4.46 -11.80 -30.06
CA ALA A 178 3.09 -11.81 -29.59
C ALA A 178 2.58 -10.41 -29.22
N ILE A 179 3.41 -9.58 -28.62
CA ILE A 179 3.07 -8.16 -28.36
C ILE A 179 2.74 -7.45 -29.68
N VAL A 180 3.56 -7.63 -30.72
CA VAL A 180 3.37 -7.00 -32.03
C VAL A 180 2.09 -7.47 -32.70
N HIS A 181 1.83 -8.79 -32.72
CA HIS A 181 0.80 -9.39 -33.55
C HIS A 181 -0.54 -9.62 -32.85
N ARG A 182 -0.57 -9.74 -31.51
CA ARG A 182 -1.79 -10.02 -30.76
C ARG A 182 -2.36 -8.78 -30.09
N LEU A 183 -1.52 -7.86 -29.60
CA LEU A 183 -2.03 -6.64 -28.97
C LEU A 183 -2.51 -5.64 -30.03
N PRO A 184 -3.66 -4.98 -29.81
CA PRO A 184 -4.15 -3.99 -30.74
C PRO A 184 -3.32 -2.71 -30.72
N PRO A 185 -3.23 -1.99 -31.84
CA PRO A 185 -2.67 -0.66 -31.87
C PRO A 185 -3.58 0.34 -31.14
N PRO A 186 -3.04 1.46 -30.63
CA PRO A 186 -3.85 2.52 -30.07
C PRO A 186 -4.72 3.18 -31.13
N LYS A 187 -5.83 3.78 -30.69
CA LYS A 187 -6.73 4.57 -31.54
C LYS A 187 -6.45 6.06 -31.31
N GLY A 188 -6.75 6.91 -32.31
CA GLY A 188 -6.66 8.36 -32.19
C GLY A 188 -6.56 9.07 -33.54
N ASP A 189 -6.88 10.36 -33.55
CA ASP A 189 -6.79 11.22 -34.73
C ASP A 189 -5.76 12.33 -34.51
N ARG A 190 -4.73 12.33 -35.33
CA ARG A 190 -3.64 13.31 -35.27
C ARG A 190 -4.10 14.74 -35.58
N ASN A 191 -5.16 14.88 -36.38
CA ASN A 191 -5.69 16.16 -36.84
C ASN A 191 -6.77 16.74 -35.91
N ALA A 192 -7.21 15.97 -34.94
CA ALA A 192 -8.14 16.41 -33.92
C ALA A 192 -7.47 17.40 -32.92
N PRO A 193 -8.26 18.19 -32.18
CA PRO A 193 -7.73 18.96 -31.05
C PRO A 193 -6.99 18.07 -30.05
N LEU A 194 -5.90 18.58 -29.47
CA LEU A 194 -5.12 17.85 -28.48
C LEU A 194 -6.01 17.37 -27.33
N LYS A 195 -5.92 16.10 -27.04
CA LYS A 195 -6.52 15.44 -25.90
C LYS A 195 -5.50 14.43 -25.34
N ALA A 196 -4.85 14.77 -24.24
CA ALA A 196 -3.90 13.89 -23.58
C ALA A 196 -4.37 13.59 -22.16
N MET A 197 -4.18 12.36 -21.73
CA MET A 197 -4.48 11.90 -20.39
C MET A 197 -3.26 12.11 -19.49
N LEU A 198 -3.43 12.76 -18.36
CA LEU A 198 -2.41 12.84 -17.32
C LEU A 198 -2.42 11.53 -16.55
N VAL A 199 -1.38 10.70 -16.77
CA VAL A 199 -1.26 9.38 -16.17
C VAL A 199 -0.65 9.45 -14.78
N ASP A 200 0.43 10.24 -14.63
CA ASP A 200 1.12 10.45 -13.36
C ASP A 200 1.84 11.80 -13.34
N SER A 201 2.19 12.28 -12.15
CA SER A 201 3.04 13.45 -11.98
C SER A 201 3.88 13.34 -10.71
N TRP A 202 5.10 13.85 -10.76
CA TRP A 202 6.00 13.85 -9.60
C TRP A 202 6.88 15.08 -9.60
N TYR A 203 7.43 15.38 -8.44
CA TYR A 203 8.39 16.45 -8.27
C TYR A 203 9.82 15.91 -8.38
N ASP A 204 10.61 16.51 -9.26
CA ASP A 204 12.04 16.29 -9.40
C ASP A 204 12.78 17.55 -8.94
N ALA A 205 13.83 17.36 -8.14
CA ALA A 205 14.57 18.49 -7.54
C ALA A 205 15.26 19.41 -8.60
N TYR A 206 15.53 18.88 -9.79
CA TYR A 206 16.22 19.61 -10.87
C TYR A 206 15.26 20.08 -11.96
N LEU A 207 14.24 19.29 -12.25
CA LEU A 207 13.32 19.53 -13.38
C LEU A 207 12.00 20.20 -12.92
N GLY A 208 11.76 20.25 -11.62
CA GLY A 208 10.46 20.67 -11.07
C GLY A 208 9.40 19.57 -11.25
N VAL A 209 8.16 19.97 -11.52
CA VAL A 209 7.09 19.01 -11.76
C VAL A 209 7.24 18.38 -13.13
N VAL A 210 7.37 17.06 -13.15
CA VAL A 210 7.39 16.20 -14.34
C VAL A 210 6.02 15.56 -14.49
N VAL A 211 5.46 15.59 -15.70
CA VAL A 211 4.12 15.08 -15.98
C VAL A 211 4.21 13.97 -17.01
N LEU A 212 3.74 12.76 -16.65
CA LEU A 212 3.59 11.62 -17.55
C LEU A 212 2.24 11.68 -18.23
N ILE A 213 2.25 11.65 -19.56
CA ILE A 213 1.03 11.73 -20.37
C ILE A 213 0.94 10.59 -21.37
N ARG A 214 -0.31 10.26 -21.73
CA ARG A 214 -0.64 9.53 -22.94
C ARG A 214 -1.47 10.43 -23.84
N VAL A 215 -1.02 10.61 -25.09
CA VAL A 215 -1.78 11.36 -26.10
C VAL A 215 -2.87 10.45 -26.66
N MET A 216 -4.13 10.90 -26.58
CA MET A 216 -5.29 10.19 -27.17
C MET A 216 -5.58 10.72 -28.55
N ASP A 217 -5.70 12.03 -28.72
CA ASP A 217 -5.93 12.72 -29.98
C ASP A 217 -5.03 13.94 -30.10
N GLY A 218 -4.79 14.39 -31.34
CA GLY A 218 -3.98 15.57 -31.63
C GLY A 218 -2.50 15.34 -31.46
N VAL A 219 -1.76 16.42 -31.34
CA VAL A 219 -0.29 16.42 -31.20
C VAL A 219 0.13 17.46 -30.17
N ILE A 220 1.08 17.11 -29.34
CA ILE A 220 1.71 18.00 -28.37
C ILE A 220 3.18 18.22 -28.73
N ARG A 221 3.65 19.49 -28.68
CA ARG A 221 5.00 19.87 -29.05
C ARG A 221 5.67 20.71 -27.97
N LYS A 222 6.99 20.69 -27.97
CA LYS A 222 7.78 21.65 -27.20
C LYS A 222 7.39 23.08 -27.58
N GLY A 223 7.15 23.94 -26.58
CA GLY A 223 6.71 25.32 -26.75
C GLY A 223 5.20 25.53 -26.84
N ASP A 224 4.41 24.46 -26.96
CA ASP A 224 2.95 24.56 -26.95
C ASP A 224 2.44 25.10 -25.61
N ARG A 225 1.39 25.91 -25.67
CA ARG A 225 0.64 26.33 -24.47
C ARG A 225 -0.51 25.36 -24.24
N ILE A 226 -0.44 24.67 -23.12
CA ILE A 226 -1.42 23.67 -22.70
C ILE A 226 -2.29 24.18 -21.57
N LYS A 227 -3.49 23.59 -21.45
CA LYS A 227 -4.44 23.85 -20.38
C LYS A 227 -4.82 22.53 -19.70
N MET A 228 -4.70 22.51 -18.39
CA MET A 228 -5.26 21.46 -17.51
C MET A 228 -6.77 21.68 -17.40
N MET A 229 -7.60 20.71 -17.79
CA MET A 229 -9.05 20.96 -17.90
C MET A 229 -9.75 21.05 -16.56
N GLN A 230 -9.32 20.29 -15.54
CA GLN A 230 -9.94 20.29 -14.21
C GLN A 230 -9.55 21.54 -13.40
N THR A 231 -8.29 21.92 -13.43
CA THR A 231 -7.80 23.06 -12.65
C THR A 231 -7.87 24.37 -13.41
N GLY A 232 -7.97 24.32 -14.74
CA GLY A 232 -7.94 25.49 -15.63
C GLY A 232 -6.54 26.12 -15.76
N ALA A 233 -5.52 25.56 -15.12
CA ALA A 233 -4.15 26.07 -15.15
C ALA A 233 -3.55 25.97 -16.56
N VAL A 234 -2.80 27.01 -16.97
CA VAL A 234 -2.20 27.10 -18.31
C VAL A 234 -0.68 27.21 -18.17
N TYR A 235 0.04 26.35 -18.92
CA TYR A 235 1.48 26.27 -18.90
C TYR A 235 2.06 26.19 -20.31
N GLY A 236 3.30 26.64 -20.47
CA GLY A 236 4.10 26.44 -21.68
C GLY A 236 5.01 25.23 -21.51
N ILE A 237 5.10 24.37 -22.52
CA ILE A 237 5.96 23.17 -22.46
C ILE A 237 7.41 23.55 -22.66
N ASP A 238 8.25 23.35 -21.64
CA ASP A 238 9.68 23.62 -21.68
C ASP A 238 10.45 22.49 -22.35
N LYS A 239 10.16 21.24 -21.94
CA LYS A 239 10.75 20.01 -22.48
C LYS A 239 9.68 18.98 -22.73
N LEU A 240 9.89 18.18 -23.76
CA LEU A 240 9.07 17.03 -24.11
C LEU A 240 10.02 15.85 -24.34
N SER A 241 9.79 14.72 -23.69
CA SER A 241 10.72 13.59 -23.68
C SER A 241 9.99 12.26 -23.63
N VAL A 242 10.70 11.19 -23.97
CA VAL A 242 10.30 9.79 -23.73
C VAL A 242 11.30 9.11 -22.82
N LEU A 243 10.88 8.04 -22.15
CA LEU A 243 11.73 7.28 -21.23
C LEU A 243 12.29 6.03 -21.93
N LYS A 244 13.65 6.00 -22.12
CA LYS A 244 14.40 4.89 -22.73
C LYS A 244 15.59 4.43 -21.87
N PRO A 245 15.46 3.83 -20.75
CA PRO A 245 14.91 4.23 -19.45
C PRO A 245 15.26 5.67 -19.03
N GLN A 246 16.34 6.25 -19.61
CA GLN A 246 16.69 7.65 -19.41
C GLN A 246 15.78 8.55 -20.25
N MET A 247 15.63 9.80 -19.82
CA MET A 247 14.87 10.80 -20.57
C MET A 247 15.57 11.16 -21.86
N VAL A 248 14.87 11.01 -23.00
CA VAL A 248 15.33 11.40 -24.32
C VAL A 248 14.38 12.45 -24.88
N ASP A 249 14.91 13.64 -25.16
CA ASP A 249 14.13 14.75 -25.71
C ASP A 249 13.62 14.44 -27.12
N ILE A 250 12.36 14.78 -27.35
CA ILE A 250 11.69 14.62 -28.64
C ILE A 250 10.95 15.89 -29.04
N PRO A 251 10.73 16.14 -30.33
CA PRO A 251 10.08 17.36 -30.80
C PRO A 251 8.55 17.35 -30.60
N GLU A 252 7.92 16.18 -30.68
CA GLU A 252 6.46 16.03 -30.59
C GLU A 252 6.06 14.63 -30.11
N LEU A 253 4.84 14.53 -29.53
CA LEU A 253 4.11 13.28 -29.29
C LEU A 253 2.78 13.32 -30.03
N GLY A 254 2.47 12.25 -30.74
CA GLY A 254 1.21 12.04 -31.44
C GLY A 254 0.29 11.08 -30.73
N PRO A 255 -0.90 10.78 -31.31
CA PRO A 255 -1.86 9.86 -30.74
C PRO A 255 -1.24 8.49 -30.45
N GLY A 256 -1.60 7.88 -29.32
CA GLY A 256 -1.10 6.59 -28.86
C GLY A 256 0.28 6.64 -28.22
N GLU A 257 1.03 7.72 -28.33
CA GLU A 257 2.35 7.82 -27.73
C GLU A 257 2.28 8.20 -26.26
N ILE A 258 3.19 7.62 -25.47
CA ILE A 258 3.39 7.89 -24.03
C ILE A 258 4.71 8.66 -23.88
N GLY A 259 4.70 9.72 -23.10
CA GLY A 259 5.88 10.51 -22.83
C GLY A 259 5.69 11.44 -21.64
N ILE A 260 6.73 12.23 -21.38
CA ILE A 260 6.76 13.17 -20.25
C ILE A 260 7.01 14.58 -20.75
N PHE A 261 6.52 15.55 -20.01
CA PHE A 261 6.89 16.94 -20.22
C PHE A 261 7.17 17.67 -18.90
N THR A 262 7.93 18.75 -19.00
CA THR A 262 8.08 19.76 -17.95
C THR A 262 7.60 21.10 -18.47
N ALA A 263 7.02 21.93 -17.59
CA ALA A 263 6.38 23.18 -17.98
C ALA A 263 6.49 24.27 -16.90
N SER A 264 7.58 24.28 -16.13
CA SER A 264 7.80 25.22 -15.01
C SER A 264 6.63 25.29 -14.03
N ILE A 265 5.96 24.15 -13.82
CA ILE A 265 4.81 24.03 -12.91
C ILE A 265 5.34 24.14 -11.47
N LYS A 266 4.78 25.10 -10.72
CA LYS A 266 5.23 25.39 -9.36
C LYS A 266 4.53 24.54 -8.30
N GLN A 267 3.33 24.05 -8.59
CA GLN A 267 2.49 23.36 -7.62
C GLN A 267 1.98 22.05 -8.22
N VAL A 268 2.35 20.91 -7.63
CA VAL A 268 1.90 19.59 -8.09
C VAL A 268 0.38 19.46 -8.07
N ARG A 269 -0.30 20.16 -7.15
CA ARG A 269 -1.78 20.19 -7.09
C ARG A 269 -2.46 20.68 -8.38
N ASP A 270 -1.73 21.38 -9.26
CA ASP A 270 -2.25 21.81 -10.56
C ASP A 270 -2.21 20.67 -11.60
N THR A 271 -1.49 19.58 -11.30
CA THR A 271 -1.36 18.38 -12.15
C THR A 271 -2.09 17.19 -11.52
N ARG A 272 -3.41 17.26 -11.49
CA ARG A 272 -4.21 16.17 -10.92
C ARG A 272 -4.16 14.95 -11.83
N VAL A 273 -3.79 13.82 -11.26
CA VAL A 273 -3.78 12.54 -11.96
C VAL A 273 -5.19 12.22 -12.49
N GLY A 274 -5.25 11.81 -13.76
CA GLY A 274 -6.52 11.61 -14.48
C GLY A 274 -7.12 12.87 -15.13
N ASP A 275 -6.47 14.03 -15.00
CA ASP A 275 -6.91 15.22 -15.73
C ASP A 275 -6.69 15.07 -17.24
N THR A 276 -7.42 15.85 -17.99
CA THR A 276 -7.28 15.98 -19.45
C THR A 276 -6.47 17.22 -19.75
N ILE A 277 -5.44 17.04 -20.56
CA ILE A 277 -4.60 18.13 -21.06
C ILE A 277 -5.01 18.43 -22.50
N THR A 278 -5.25 19.72 -22.77
CA THR A 278 -5.56 20.21 -24.10
C THR A 278 -4.75 21.47 -24.43
N THR A 279 -4.85 22.00 -25.66
CA THR A 279 -4.21 23.26 -26.00
C THR A 279 -5.02 24.45 -25.46
N GLU A 280 -4.34 25.52 -25.06
CA GLU A 280 -4.99 26.77 -24.59
C GLU A 280 -5.93 27.35 -25.65
N LYS A 281 -5.47 27.35 -26.91
CA LYS A 281 -6.24 27.82 -28.04
C LYS A 281 -6.64 26.65 -28.92
N LYS A 282 -7.91 26.59 -29.35
CA LYS A 282 -8.46 25.48 -30.15
C LYS A 282 -8.37 24.11 -29.50
N GLY A 283 -8.45 24.07 -28.17
CA GLY A 283 -8.49 22.83 -27.39
C GLY A 283 -9.84 22.12 -27.50
N THR A 284 -9.91 20.90 -26.96
CA THR A 284 -11.17 20.18 -26.78
C THR A 284 -11.92 20.72 -25.56
N ASP A 285 -13.23 20.70 -25.61
CA ASP A 285 -14.16 20.97 -24.51
C ASP A 285 -14.66 19.68 -23.82
N LYS A 286 -14.33 18.51 -24.39
CA LYS A 286 -14.74 17.20 -23.89
C LYS A 286 -13.60 16.54 -23.11
N PRO A 287 -13.63 16.53 -21.76
CA PRO A 287 -12.62 15.85 -20.97
C PRO A 287 -12.70 14.33 -21.18
N LEU A 288 -11.58 13.65 -20.92
CA LEU A 288 -11.53 12.20 -20.76
C LEU A 288 -12.21 11.81 -19.44
N PRO A 289 -12.73 10.58 -19.33
CA PRO A 289 -13.12 10.05 -18.03
C PRO A 289 -11.90 10.08 -17.09
N GLY A 290 -12.00 10.85 -16.01
CA GLY A 290 -10.94 10.93 -15.01
C GLY A 290 -10.79 9.63 -14.20
N PHE A 291 -9.79 9.59 -13.32
CA PHE A 291 -9.67 8.52 -12.33
C PHE A 291 -10.51 8.87 -11.09
N LYS A 292 -11.05 7.83 -10.44
CA LYS A 292 -11.61 8.01 -9.10
C LYS A 292 -10.45 8.36 -8.16
N PRO A 293 -10.61 9.33 -7.24
CA PRO A 293 -9.57 9.60 -6.25
C PRO A 293 -9.26 8.36 -5.43
N ALA A 294 -7.98 8.17 -5.10
CA ALA A 294 -7.59 7.16 -4.14
C ALA A 294 -8.27 7.47 -2.80
N GLN A 295 -8.83 6.46 -2.17
CA GLN A 295 -9.42 6.58 -0.84
C GLN A 295 -8.56 5.80 0.14
N PRO A 296 -7.90 6.47 1.09
CA PRO A 296 -7.20 5.79 2.16
C PRO A 296 -8.16 4.93 2.99
N VAL A 297 -7.71 3.73 3.35
CA VAL A 297 -8.49 2.78 4.14
C VAL A 297 -7.85 2.47 5.49
N VAL A 298 -6.56 2.76 5.64
CA VAL A 298 -5.79 2.59 6.87
C VAL A 298 -5.26 3.95 7.31
N PHE A 299 -5.42 4.27 8.58
CA PHE A 299 -4.96 5.52 9.17
C PHE A 299 -4.08 5.26 10.37
N CYS A 300 -2.97 6.00 10.49
CA CYS A 300 -2.20 6.04 11.73
C CYS A 300 -1.59 7.43 11.95
N GLY A 301 -1.26 7.72 13.20
CA GLY A 301 -0.47 8.90 13.55
C GLY A 301 1.02 8.62 13.34
N LEU A 302 1.73 9.55 12.73
CA LEU A 302 3.19 9.58 12.61
C LEU A 302 3.72 10.73 13.46
N PHE A 303 4.54 10.41 14.43
CA PHE A 303 5.12 11.38 15.36
C PHE A 303 6.64 11.25 15.34
N PRO A 304 7.39 12.35 15.39
CA PRO A 304 8.85 12.27 15.52
C PRO A 304 9.21 11.78 16.93
N VAL A 305 10.32 11.05 17.05
CA VAL A 305 10.85 10.63 18.37
C VAL A 305 11.31 11.83 19.16
N ASP A 306 12.04 12.75 18.53
CA ASP A 306 12.40 14.03 19.10
C ASP A 306 11.43 15.12 18.62
N ALA A 307 10.83 15.86 19.55
CA ALA A 307 9.93 16.94 19.22
C ALA A 307 10.59 18.06 18.38
N ALA A 308 11.92 18.16 18.41
CA ALA A 308 12.68 19.11 17.59
C ALA A 308 12.58 18.77 16.09
N ASP A 309 12.38 17.52 15.72
CA ASP A 309 12.33 17.04 14.33
C ASP A 309 10.94 17.23 13.68
N PHE A 310 9.99 17.89 14.38
CA PHE A 310 8.63 18.07 13.85
C PHE A 310 8.59 18.86 12.54
N GLU A 311 9.39 19.91 12.43
CA GLU A 311 9.46 20.72 11.20
C GLU A 311 10.06 19.92 10.04
N ASP A 312 11.10 19.12 10.30
CA ASP A 312 11.71 18.23 9.32
C ASP A 312 10.73 17.14 8.87
N LEU A 313 9.95 16.58 9.81
CA LEU A 313 8.88 15.63 9.50
C LEU A 313 7.81 16.27 8.62
N ARG A 314 7.40 17.50 8.90
CA ARG A 314 6.42 18.22 8.07
C ARG A 314 6.92 18.36 6.64
N ASP A 315 8.15 18.84 6.47
CA ASP A 315 8.74 19.05 5.16
C ASP A 315 8.91 17.74 4.38
N ALA A 316 9.26 16.64 5.07
CA ALA A 316 9.37 15.32 4.48
C ALA A 316 8.01 14.76 4.03
N ILE A 317 6.98 14.87 4.87
CA ILE A 317 5.61 14.44 4.55
C ILE A 317 5.07 15.23 3.35
N GLU A 318 5.27 16.54 3.30
CA GLU A 318 4.87 17.38 2.17
C GLU A 318 5.55 16.93 0.87
N LYS A 319 6.84 16.66 0.89
CA LYS A 319 7.59 16.16 -0.27
C LYS A 319 7.11 14.77 -0.72
N LEU A 320 6.82 13.87 0.22
CA LEU A 320 6.29 12.55 -0.11
C LEU A 320 4.90 12.65 -0.74
N ALA A 321 4.01 13.48 -0.19
CA ALA A 321 2.67 13.69 -0.72
C ALA A 321 2.66 14.31 -2.14
N LEU A 322 3.71 15.06 -2.51
CA LEU A 322 3.88 15.55 -3.87
C LEU A 322 4.13 14.40 -4.87
N ASN A 323 4.73 13.31 -4.40
CA ASN A 323 5.15 12.18 -5.23
C ASN A 323 4.21 10.97 -5.13
N ASP A 324 3.26 11.02 -4.21
CA ASP A 324 2.26 9.97 -3.97
C ASP A 324 0.86 10.58 -3.82
N ALA A 325 0.09 10.53 -4.90
CA ALA A 325 -1.27 11.08 -4.94
C ALA A 325 -2.29 10.29 -4.08
N SER A 326 -1.90 9.13 -3.57
CA SER A 326 -2.73 8.27 -2.72
C SER A 326 -2.51 8.50 -1.22
N PHE A 327 -1.43 9.21 -0.87
CA PHE A 327 -1.07 9.55 0.49
C PHE A 327 -1.79 10.82 0.96
N SER A 328 -2.50 10.73 2.06
CA SER A 328 -3.18 11.88 2.70
C SER A 328 -2.64 12.12 4.09
N TYR A 329 -2.61 13.37 4.54
CA TYR A 329 -2.14 13.73 5.87
C TYR A 329 -2.85 14.98 6.41
N GLU A 330 -2.97 15.04 7.72
CA GLU A 330 -3.45 16.20 8.47
C GLU A 330 -2.67 16.33 9.78
N MET A 331 -2.59 17.54 10.33
CA MET A 331 -1.92 17.75 11.61
C MET A 331 -2.67 17.03 12.74
N GLU A 332 -1.95 16.34 13.59
CA GLU A 332 -2.47 15.66 14.78
C GLU A 332 -1.67 16.10 16.02
N THR A 333 -2.36 16.20 17.15
CA THR A 333 -1.71 16.47 18.44
C THR A 333 -2.09 15.36 19.41
N SER A 334 -1.09 14.72 20.01
CA SER A 334 -1.26 13.73 21.06
C SER A 334 -0.77 14.28 22.39
N ALA A 335 -1.55 14.09 23.46
CA ALA A 335 -1.14 14.47 24.80
C ALA A 335 0.14 13.73 25.26
N ALA A 336 0.35 12.52 24.75
CA ALA A 336 1.49 11.67 25.08
C ALA A 336 2.71 11.90 24.18
N LEU A 337 2.49 12.17 22.86
CA LEU A 337 3.54 12.17 21.83
C LEU A 337 3.83 13.59 21.27
N GLY A 338 3.03 14.59 21.60
CA GLY A 338 3.18 15.96 21.10
C GLY A 338 2.58 16.17 19.72
N PHE A 339 3.25 16.94 18.87
CA PHE A 339 2.80 17.25 17.51
C PHE A 339 3.25 16.19 16.53
N GLY A 340 2.38 15.84 15.58
CA GLY A 340 2.62 14.88 14.52
C GLY A 340 1.59 15.01 13.41
N PHE A 341 1.42 13.95 12.65
CA PHE A 341 0.49 13.92 11.51
C PHE A 341 -0.36 12.66 11.55
N ARG A 342 -1.66 12.82 11.34
CA ARG A 342 -2.57 11.74 11.01
C ARG A 342 -2.48 11.47 9.52
N CYS A 343 -2.02 10.28 9.15
CA CYS A 343 -1.78 9.91 7.77
C CYS A 343 -2.72 8.80 7.34
N GLY A 344 -3.18 8.90 6.09
CA GLY A 344 -4.05 7.91 5.45
C GLY A 344 -3.31 7.16 4.35
N PHE A 345 -3.48 5.84 4.32
CA PHE A 345 -2.77 4.90 3.45
C PHE A 345 -3.74 3.95 2.75
N LEU A 346 -3.35 3.45 1.58
CA LEU A 346 -4.14 2.48 0.82
C LEU A 346 -4.19 1.08 1.49
N GLY A 347 -3.21 0.76 2.32
CA GLY A 347 -3.10 -0.48 3.04
C GLY A 347 -1.87 -0.51 3.94
N LEU A 348 -1.57 -1.67 4.53
CA LEU A 348 -0.44 -1.82 5.45
C LEU A 348 0.91 -1.73 4.76
N LEU A 349 1.05 -2.35 3.60
CA LEU A 349 2.31 -2.29 2.86
C LEU A 349 2.62 -0.85 2.43
N HIS A 350 1.59 -0.09 2.03
CA HIS A 350 1.74 1.32 1.72
C HIS A 350 2.21 2.12 2.96
N LEU A 351 1.63 1.86 4.14
CA LEU A 351 2.08 2.48 5.41
C LEU A 351 3.55 2.15 5.70
N GLU A 352 3.93 0.87 5.57
CA GLU A 352 5.32 0.45 5.81
C GLU A 352 6.30 1.12 4.84
N VAL A 353 5.93 1.21 3.56
CA VAL A 353 6.75 1.86 2.54
C VAL A 353 6.95 3.35 2.86
N ILE A 354 5.89 4.08 3.18
CA ILE A 354 5.97 5.51 3.54
C ILE A 354 6.82 5.71 4.80
N ARG A 355 6.63 4.88 5.82
CA ARG A 355 7.45 4.94 7.04
C ARG A 355 8.94 4.69 6.74
N ASP A 356 9.25 3.60 6.03
CA ASP A 356 10.63 3.25 5.68
C ASP A 356 11.29 4.34 4.83
N ARG A 357 10.52 5.03 3.97
CA ARG A 357 11.02 6.17 3.19
C ARG A 357 11.31 7.37 4.08
N LEU A 358 10.43 7.72 5.03
CA LEU A 358 10.66 8.81 5.97
C LEU A 358 11.90 8.55 6.83
N GLU A 359 12.08 7.32 7.30
CA GLU A 359 13.23 6.91 8.11
C GLU A 359 14.55 6.93 7.30
N ARG A 360 14.54 6.44 6.04
CA ARG A 360 15.78 6.26 5.25
C ARG A 360 16.14 7.44 4.35
N GLU A 361 15.16 8.07 3.68
CA GLU A 361 15.39 9.16 2.74
C GLU A 361 15.54 10.50 3.47
N TYR A 362 14.90 10.65 4.64
CA TYR A 362 14.86 11.91 5.40
C TYR A 362 15.53 11.84 6.77
N ASP A 363 16.02 10.66 7.18
CA ASP A 363 16.72 10.43 8.46
C ASP A 363 15.89 10.85 9.69
N ILE A 364 14.59 10.51 9.67
CA ILE A 364 13.64 10.87 10.73
C ILE A 364 13.21 9.61 11.48
N ASP A 365 13.53 9.53 12.76
CA ASP A 365 13.02 8.47 13.64
C ASP A 365 11.55 8.70 14.00
N LEU A 366 10.69 7.70 13.76
CA LEU A 366 9.25 7.82 13.87
C LEU A 366 8.64 6.92 14.94
N ILE A 367 7.62 7.45 15.62
CA ILE A 367 6.64 6.69 16.40
C ILE A 367 5.37 6.59 15.56
N THR A 368 4.91 5.37 15.30
CA THR A 368 3.63 5.12 14.65
C THR A 368 2.59 4.72 15.70
N THR A 369 1.40 5.33 15.65
CA THR A 369 0.27 4.87 16.47
C THR A 369 -0.33 3.57 15.90
N ALA A 370 -1.28 2.96 16.62
CA ALA A 370 -2.02 1.81 16.10
C ALA A 370 -2.67 2.16 14.76
N PRO A 371 -2.46 1.32 13.71
CA PRO A 371 -3.26 1.47 12.50
C PRO A 371 -4.74 1.35 12.85
N SER A 372 -5.57 2.20 12.28
CA SER A 372 -7.02 2.17 12.45
C SER A 372 -7.70 2.29 11.10
N VAL A 373 -8.93 1.85 11.03
CA VAL A 373 -9.81 2.02 9.87
C VAL A 373 -10.77 3.18 10.14
N VAL A 374 -11.45 3.67 9.10
CA VAL A 374 -12.52 4.66 9.29
C VAL A 374 -13.77 3.94 9.75
N TYR A 375 -14.39 4.42 10.83
CA TYR A 375 -15.69 3.94 11.31
C TYR A 375 -16.75 4.99 11.04
N HIS A 376 -17.95 4.57 10.65
CA HIS A 376 -19.10 5.46 10.59
C HIS A 376 -19.84 5.42 11.93
N VAL A 377 -19.80 6.50 12.66
CA VAL A 377 -20.51 6.66 13.94
C VAL A 377 -21.84 7.36 13.68
N HIS A 378 -22.92 6.62 13.77
CA HIS A 378 -24.26 7.15 13.62
C HIS A 378 -24.73 7.74 14.94
N MET A 379 -25.04 9.02 14.93
CA MET A 379 -25.49 9.75 16.10
C MET A 379 -27.02 9.70 16.21
N ARG A 380 -27.54 9.80 17.42
CA ARG A 380 -29.01 9.80 17.67
C ARG A 380 -29.74 10.99 17.08
N ASP A 381 -29.05 12.07 16.74
CA ASP A 381 -29.60 13.23 16.04
C ASP A 381 -29.70 13.02 14.52
N GLY A 382 -29.29 11.85 14.02
CA GLY A 382 -29.29 11.49 12.61
C GLY A 382 -28.03 11.90 11.84
N SER A 383 -27.04 12.54 12.47
CA SER A 383 -25.76 12.83 11.86
C SER A 383 -24.85 11.59 11.82
N VAL A 384 -23.94 11.55 10.86
CA VAL A 384 -22.92 10.49 10.74
C VAL A 384 -21.55 11.14 10.81
N ILE A 385 -20.69 10.60 11.65
CA ILE A 385 -19.32 11.06 11.86
C ILE A 385 -18.36 9.99 11.32
N ASP A 386 -17.45 10.37 10.43
CA ASP A 386 -16.35 9.53 10.00
C ASP A 386 -15.26 9.56 11.06
N LEU A 387 -15.16 8.50 11.84
CA LEU A 387 -14.20 8.38 12.93
C LEU A 387 -12.89 7.79 12.40
N HIS A 388 -11.89 8.63 12.24
CA HIS A 388 -10.53 8.25 11.82
C HIS A 388 -9.63 7.89 13.00
N ASN A 389 -9.80 8.58 14.13
CA ASN A 389 -9.00 8.37 15.33
C ASN A 389 -9.89 7.87 16.48
N PRO A 390 -9.64 6.68 17.06
CA PRO A 390 -10.40 6.20 18.21
C PRO A 390 -10.41 7.15 19.41
N ALA A 391 -9.40 8.02 19.54
CA ALA A 391 -9.36 9.01 20.63
C ALA A 391 -10.54 10.00 20.55
N ASP A 392 -10.99 10.33 19.33
CA ASP A 392 -12.04 11.33 19.04
C ASP A 392 -13.46 10.74 19.12
N MET A 393 -13.60 9.51 19.56
CA MET A 393 -14.91 8.84 19.71
C MET A 393 -15.84 9.69 20.60
N PRO A 394 -17.01 10.09 20.10
CA PRO A 394 -17.99 10.85 20.88
C PRO A 394 -18.54 10.05 22.08
N ASP A 395 -19.20 10.76 22.99
CA ASP A 395 -19.84 10.11 24.15
C ASP A 395 -20.90 9.12 23.68
N LEU A 396 -20.80 7.88 24.17
CA LEU A 396 -21.70 6.76 23.82
C LEU A 396 -23.18 7.05 24.07
N THR A 397 -23.50 8.01 24.94
CA THR A 397 -24.89 8.45 25.20
C THR A 397 -25.57 9.07 24.00
N HIS A 398 -24.77 9.67 23.09
CA HIS A 398 -25.24 10.32 21.86
C HIS A 398 -25.14 9.43 20.62
N VAL A 399 -24.46 8.29 20.73
CA VAL A 399 -24.28 7.33 19.64
C VAL A 399 -25.49 6.39 19.56
N ASP A 400 -25.99 6.17 18.34
CA ASP A 400 -27.00 5.16 18.03
C ASP A 400 -26.33 3.82 17.74
N HIS A 401 -25.50 3.76 16.70
CA HIS A 401 -24.71 2.57 16.35
C HIS A 401 -23.41 2.96 15.64
N ILE A 402 -22.53 1.98 15.47
CA ILE A 402 -21.24 2.13 14.80
C ILE A 402 -21.16 1.11 13.68
N GLU A 403 -20.73 1.55 12.51
CA GLU A 403 -20.43 0.68 11.38
C GLU A 403 -18.92 0.59 11.15
N GLU A 404 -18.46 -0.61 10.82
CA GLU A 404 -17.08 -0.87 10.44
C GLU A 404 -16.96 -1.25 8.97
N PRO A 405 -15.82 -0.92 8.31
CA PRO A 405 -15.58 -1.32 6.94
C PRO A 405 -15.37 -2.83 6.83
N ARG A 406 -16.00 -3.42 5.81
CA ARG A 406 -15.94 -4.85 5.51
C ARG A 406 -15.22 -5.08 4.18
N ILE A 407 -14.53 -6.20 4.09
CA ILE A 407 -13.82 -6.63 2.89
C ILE A 407 -14.27 -8.01 2.45
N LYS A 408 -14.32 -8.22 1.14
CA LYS A 408 -14.35 -9.53 0.52
C LYS A 408 -12.91 -9.99 0.34
N ALA A 409 -12.49 -10.92 1.17
CA ALA A 409 -11.16 -11.50 1.16
C ALA A 409 -11.16 -12.77 0.33
N THR A 410 -10.25 -12.88 -0.65
CA THR A 410 -10.02 -14.07 -1.46
C THR A 410 -8.69 -14.68 -1.07
N ILE A 411 -8.70 -15.92 -0.61
CA ILE A 411 -7.52 -16.66 -0.17
C ILE A 411 -7.37 -17.90 -1.02
N MET A 412 -6.21 -18.08 -1.65
CA MET A 412 -5.87 -19.31 -2.33
C MET A 412 -4.81 -20.07 -1.54
N VAL A 413 -5.06 -21.33 -1.26
CA VAL A 413 -4.22 -22.12 -0.36
C VAL A 413 -4.23 -23.60 -0.77
N PRO A 414 -3.11 -24.35 -0.64
CA PRO A 414 -3.11 -25.80 -0.77
C PRO A 414 -4.07 -26.45 0.25
N ASP A 415 -4.74 -27.52 -0.15
CA ASP A 415 -5.78 -28.20 0.65
C ASP A 415 -5.29 -28.63 2.05
N ASP A 416 -4.02 -28.97 2.18
CA ASP A 416 -3.38 -29.36 3.45
C ASP A 416 -3.48 -28.28 4.54
N TYR A 417 -3.57 -27.01 4.16
CA TYR A 417 -3.65 -25.86 5.09
C TYR A 417 -5.03 -25.23 5.18
N LEU A 418 -6.03 -25.77 4.46
CA LEU A 418 -7.37 -25.20 4.38
C LEU A 418 -8.01 -25.05 5.77
N GLY A 419 -7.89 -26.08 6.62
CA GLY A 419 -8.46 -26.08 7.97
C GLY A 419 -7.93 -24.96 8.85
N ASP A 420 -6.63 -24.68 8.79
CA ASP A 420 -5.99 -23.60 9.56
C ASP A 420 -6.42 -22.21 9.06
N VAL A 421 -6.58 -22.05 7.74
CA VAL A 421 -7.09 -20.80 7.14
C VAL A 421 -8.54 -20.55 7.53
N LEU A 422 -9.41 -21.55 7.45
CA LEU A 422 -10.80 -21.41 7.87
C LEU A 422 -10.91 -21.00 9.35
N LYS A 423 -10.12 -21.62 10.22
CA LYS A 423 -10.04 -21.28 11.63
C LYS A 423 -9.55 -19.84 11.84
N LEU A 424 -8.48 -19.44 11.14
CA LEU A 424 -7.96 -18.06 11.22
C LEU A 424 -9.03 -17.03 10.83
N CYS A 425 -9.76 -17.26 9.73
CA CYS A 425 -10.83 -16.37 9.30
C CYS A 425 -11.98 -16.30 10.31
N GLN A 426 -12.40 -17.42 10.88
CA GLN A 426 -13.43 -17.49 11.93
C GLN A 426 -12.96 -16.75 13.21
N ASP A 427 -11.72 -16.93 13.60
CA ASP A 427 -11.11 -16.21 14.72
C ASP A 427 -11.07 -14.69 14.49
N ARG A 428 -11.18 -14.21 13.26
CA ARG A 428 -11.24 -12.80 12.84
C ARG A 428 -12.64 -12.29 12.52
N ARG A 429 -13.68 -12.92 13.08
CA ARG A 429 -15.11 -12.56 12.85
C ARG A 429 -15.53 -12.67 11.38
N GLY A 430 -14.85 -13.54 10.62
CA GLY A 430 -15.14 -13.75 9.21
C GLY A 430 -16.40 -14.60 9.00
N VAL A 431 -17.11 -14.26 7.92
CA VAL A 431 -18.23 -15.04 7.40
C VAL A 431 -17.83 -15.63 6.06
N GLN A 432 -17.83 -16.95 5.95
CA GLN A 432 -17.50 -17.63 4.70
C GLN A 432 -18.58 -17.34 3.66
N LEU A 433 -18.16 -16.82 2.51
CA LEU A 433 -19.05 -16.53 1.38
C LEU A 433 -19.01 -17.65 0.34
N ASP A 434 -17.82 -18.19 0.05
CA ASP A 434 -17.63 -19.23 -0.93
C ASP A 434 -16.41 -20.10 -0.61
N LEU A 435 -16.43 -21.33 -1.14
CA LEU A 435 -15.31 -22.27 -1.15
C LEU A 435 -15.34 -23.06 -2.45
N SER A 436 -14.36 -22.86 -3.28
CA SER A 436 -14.20 -23.56 -4.54
C SER A 436 -12.78 -24.08 -4.69
N TYR A 437 -12.53 -24.89 -5.71
CA TYR A 437 -11.22 -25.49 -5.95
C TYR A 437 -10.71 -25.11 -7.33
N ALA A 438 -9.48 -24.62 -7.37
CA ALA A 438 -8.74 -24.35 -8.59
C ALA A 438 -7.62 -25.39 -8.73
N GLY A 439 -7.93 -26.53 -9.33
CA GLY A 439 -7.02 -27.69 -9.37
C GLY A 439 -6.80 -28.27 -7.96
N SER A 440 -5.55 -28.27 -7.48
CA SER A 440 -5.17 -28.78 -6.15
C SER A 440 -5.20 -27.73 -5.05
N ARG A 441 -5.65 -26.51 -5.34
CA ARG A 441 -5.72 -25.41 -4.37
C ARG A 441 -7.17 -25.07 -4.06
N ALA A 442 -7.46 -24.83 -2.78
CA ALA A 442 -8.71 -24.27 -2.35
C ALA A 442 -8.71 -22.74 -2.53
N MET A 443 -9.76 -22.21 -3.11
CA MET A 443 -10.06 -20.79 -3.14
C MET A 443 -11.19 -20.51 -2.14
N VAL A 444 -10.87 -19.76 -1.09
CA VAL A 444 -11.80 -19.45 -0.01
C VAL A 444 -12.13 -17.97 -0.06
N VAL A 445 -13.40 -17.65 -0.03
CA VAL A 445 -13.88 -16.26 -0.03
C VAL A 445 -14.58 -15.98 1.29
N TYR A 446 -14.12 -14.96 2.00
CA TYR A 446 -14.64 -14.51 3.28
C TYR A 446 -15.07 -13.05 3.24
N ASP A 447 -16.13 -12.74 3.95
CA ASP A 447 -16.44 -11.39 4.41
C ASP A 447 -15.75 -11.19 5.75
N LEU A 448 -14.79 -10.25 5.83
CA LEU A 448 -13.98 -9.96 7.02
C LEU A 448 -14.09 -8.47 7.39
N PRO A 449 -14.09 -8.13 8.68
CA PRO A 449 -13.88 -6.74 9.09
C PRO A 449 -12.45 -6.30 8.75
N LEU A 450 -12.31 -5.18 8.07
CA LEU A 450 -10.98 -4.67 7.69
C LEU A 450 -10.07 -4.46 8.91
N ASN A 451 -10.62 -3.99 10.02
CA ASN A 451 -9.86 -3.79 11.25
C ASN A 451 -9.22 -5.07 11.82
N GLU A 452 -9.83 -6.24 11.60
CA GLU A 452 -9.25 -7.53 12.02
C GLU A 452 -8.13 -8.02 11.09
N VAL A 453 -8.01 -7.42 9.90
CA VAL A 453 -7.01 -7.76 8.89
C VAL A 453 -5.77 -6.87 8.99
N VAL A 454 -5.98 -5.59 9.32
CA VAL A 454 -4.96 -4.54 9.32
C VAL A 454 -3.81 -4.79 10.29
N PHE A 455 -3.98 -5.57 11.36
CA PHE A 455 -2.91 -5.74 12.36
C PHE A 455 -1.89 -6.83 12.02
N ASP A 456 -2.32 -8.07 11.95
CA ASP A 456 -1.40 -9.23 11.87
C ASP A 456 -1.94 -10.39 11.04
N PHE A 457 -3.09 -10.21 10.37
CA PHE A 457 -3.76 -11.27 9.63
C PHE A 457 -2.86 -11.88 8.55
N TYR A 458 -2.17 -11.04 7.78
CA TYR A 458 -1.32 -11.51 6.69
C TYR A 458 -0.10 -12.31 7.18
N ASP A 459 0.53 -11.83 8.25
CA ASP A 459 1.67 -12.55 8.86
C ASP A 459 1.24 -13.89 9.44
N ARG A 460 0.07 -13.93 10.08
CA ARG A 460 -0.51 -15.18 10.56
C ARG A 460 -0.90 -16.13 9.44
N LEU A 461 -1.52 -15.59 8.39
CA LEU A 461 -1.87 -16.37 7.21
C LEU A 461 -0.63 -17.03 6.61
N LYS A 462 0.45 -16.27 6.43
CA LYS A 462 1.74 -16.80 5.99
C LYS A 462 2.31 -17.84 6.94
N SER A 463 2.25 -17.58 8.24
CA SER A 463 2.77 -18.48 9.26
C SER A 463 2.05 -19.83 9.26
N VAL A 464 0.70 -19.84 9.32
CA VAL A 464 -0.10 -21.09 9.38
C VAL A 464 -0.04 -21.87 8.08
N THR A 465 0.22 -21.21 6.95
CA THR A 465 0.33 -21.84 5.64
C THR A 465 1.76 -22.01 5.15
N LYS A 466 2.77 -21.73 5.98
CA LYS A 466 4.21 -21.76 5.64
C LYS A 466 4.55 -20.94 4.38
N GLY A 467 3.81 -19.85 4.15
CA GLY A 467 3.98 -18.97 3.00
C GLY A 467 3.28 -19.42 1.73
N TYR A 468 2.52 -20.52 1.74
CA TYR A 468 1.86 -21.05 0.55
C TYR A 468 0.50 -20.41 0.24
N ALA A 469 -0.08 -19.62 1.15
CA ALA A 469 -1.32 -18.92 0.85
C ALA A 469 -1.05 -17.58 0.17
N SER A 470 -1.87 -17.29 -0.85
CA SER A 470 -2.01 -15.93 -1.39
C SER A 470 -3.30 -15.29 -0.89
N PHE A 471 -3.27 -13.98 -0.73
CA PHE A 471 -4.36 -13.18 -0.18
C PHE A 471 -4.57 -11.93 -1.00
N ASP A 472 -5.82 -11.66 -1.32
CA ASP A 472 -6.28 -10.43 -1.93
C ASP A 472 -7.61 -10.00 -1.32
N TYR A 473 -7.95 -8.70 -1.37
CA TYR A 473 -9.21 -8.24 -0.83
C TYR A 473 -9.79 -7.04 -1.58
N GLN A 474 -11.10 -6.87 -1.46
CA GLN A 474 -11.83 -5.73 -1.99
C GLN A 474 -12.79 -5.19 -0.94
N MET A 475 -12.92 -3.86 -0.86
CA MET A 475 -13.90 -3.22 0.00
C MET A 475 -15.32 -3.55 -0.49
N ILE A 476 -16.20 -3.97 0.42
CA ILE A 476 -17.62 -4.28 0.11
C ILE A 476 -18.61 -3.36 0.82
N GLY A 477 -18.12 -2.38 1.57
CA GLY A 477 -18.96 -1.40 2.26
C GLY A 477 -18.78 -1.43 3.77
N TYR A 478 -19.79 -0.96 4.47
CA TYR A 478 -19.82 -0.82 5.93
C TYR A 478 -20.93 -1.68 6.51
N GLN A 479 -20.70 -2.21 7.69
CA GLN A 479 -21.68 -3.01 8.41
C GLN A 479 -21.67 -2.63 9.89
N GLN A 480 -22.87 -2.51 10.47
CA GLN A 480 -23.04 -2.32 11.90
C GLN A 480 -22.50 -3.50 12.70
N ASP A 481 -21.74 -3.21 13.77
CA ASP A 481 -21.29 -4.21 14.72
C ASP A 481 -21.16 -3.63 16.14
N TYR A 482 -20.99 -4.50 17.15
CA TYR A 482 -20.89 -4.12 18.56
C TYR A 482 -19.47 -3.67 18.91
N LEU A 483 -19.12 -2.48 18.46
CA LEU A 483 -17.80 -1.88 18.64
C LEU A 483 -17.77 -0.96 19.87
N VAL A 484 -16.64 -0.98 20.57
CA VAL A 484 -16.41 -0.13 21.74
C VAL A 484 -15.00 0.46 21.70
N LYS A 485 -14.84 1.70 22.19
CA LYS A 485 -13.55 2.30 22.41
C LYS A 485 -12.89 1.68 23.64
N MET A 486 -11.77 1.04 23.47
CA MET A 486 -10.90 0.59 24.54
C MET A 486 -9.76 1.60 24.76
N GLN A 487 -9.66 2.10 25.97
CA GLN A 487 -8.59 3.03 26.38
C GLN A 487 -7.56 2.28 27.21
N VAL A 488 -6.30 2.62 27.02
CA VAL A 488 -5.20 2.14 27.86
C VAL A 488 -4.77 3.26 28.81
N LEU A 489 -4.70 2.95 30.11
CA LEU A 489 -4.21 3.89 31.12
C LEU A 489 -2.91 3.36 31.71
N VAL A 490 -1.91 4.22 31.78
CA VAL A 490 -0.62 3.95 32.42
C VAL A 490 -0.46 4.92 33.58
N ASN A 491 -0.29 4.40 34.79
CA ASN A 491 -0.26 5.19 36.03
C ASN A 491 -1.53 6.06 36.24
N ASP A 492 -2.69 5.49 35.86
CA ASP A 492 -4.02 6.12 35.91
C ASP A 492 -4.22 7.28 34.90
N GLU A 493 -3.25 7.57 34.01
CA GLU A 493 -3.34 8.54 32.92
C GLU A 493 -3.67 7.84 31.60
N PRO A 494 -4.65 8.31 30.82
CA PRO A 494 -4.96 7.72 29.52
C PRO A 494 -3.83 7.99 28.51
N VAL A 495 -3.53 6.98 27.68
CA VAL A 495 -2.57 7.05 26.60
C VAL A 495 -3.35 6.95 25.29
N ASP A 496 -3.65 8.09 24.69
CA ASP A 496 -4.46 8.23 23.48
C ASP A 496 -3.88 7.45 22.30
N ALA A 497 -2.58 7.45 22.12
CA ALA A 497 -1.88 6.70 21.08
C ALA A 497 -2.10 5.18 21.13
N LEU A 498 -2.54 4.64 22.28
CA LEU A 498 -2.88 3.23 22.48
C LEU A 498 -4.39 2.96 22.51
N SER A 499 -5.23 3.98 22.30
CA SER A 499 -6.67 3.81 22.20
C SER A 499 -7.04 3.10 20.90
N MET A 500 -7.98 2.15 20.96
CA MET A 500 -8.42 1.39 19.81
C MET A 500 -9.90 1.06 19.85
N MET A 501 -10.49 0.88 18.66
CA MET A 501 -11.83 0.32 18.52
C MET A 501 -11.73 -1.20 18.51
N VAL A 502 -12.53 -1.87 19.35
CA VAL A 502 -12.53 -3.34 19.47
C VAL A 502 -13.97 -3.86 19.54
N HIS A 503 -14.19 -5.07 19.06
CA HIS A 503 -15.45 -5.74 19.27
C HIS A 503 -15.65 -6.02 20.76
N ARG A 504 -16.86 -5.75 21.28
CA ARG A 504 -17.18 -5.81 22.72
C ARG A 504 -16.82 -7.16 23.35
N ASP A 505 -17.13 -8.25 22.67
CA ASP A 505 -16.90 -9.60 23.22
C ASP A 505 -15.42 -9.97 23.31
N ARG A 506 -14.55 -9.30 22.55
CA ARG A 506 -13.10 -9.53 22.54
C ARG A 506 -12.32 -8.49 23.34
N ALA A 507 -12.98 -7.46 23.82
CA ALA A 507 -12.34 -6.34 24.48
C ALA A 507 -11.56 -6.75 25.73
N GLU A 508 -12.09 -7.66 26.55
CA GLU A 508 -11.39 -8.13 27.76
C GLU A 508 -10.12 -8.92 27.40
N MET A 509 -10.19 -9.83 26.44
CA MET A 509 -9.06 -10.62 25.98
C MET A 509 -7.95 -9.72 25.41
N ARG A 510 -8.31 -8.81 24.51
CA ARG A 510 -7.35 -7.83 23.93
C ARG A 510 -6.79 -6.88 24.97
N GLY A 511 -7.62 -6.39 25.90
CA GLY A 511 -7.19 -5.53 27.00
C GLY A 511 -6.18 -6.21 27.92
N ARG A 512 -6.38 -7.49 28.22
CA ARG A 512 -5.47 -8.30 29.03
C ARG A 512 -4.12 -8.49 28.32
N ALA A 513 -4.14 -8.92 27.07
CA ALA A 513 -2.93 -9.10 26.26
C ALA A 513 -2.12 -7.78 26.15
N MET A 514 -2.81 -6.66 25.91
CA MET A 514 -2.17 -5.34 25.86
C MET A 514 -1.52 -4.95 27.18
N CYS A 515 -2.21 -5.14 28.30
CA CYS A 515 -1.67 -4.84 29.63
C CYS A 515 -0.47 -5.71 29.99
N GLU A 516 -0.50 -7.00 29.65
CA GLU A 516 0.61 -7.94 29.87
C GLU A 516 1.84 -7.51 29.06
N LYS A 517 1.65 -7.20 27.78
CA LYS A 517 2.75 -6.79 26.90
C LYS A 517 3.37 -5.45 27.33
N LEU A 518 2.56 -4.46 27.66
CA LEU A 518 3.05 -3.18 28.19
C LEU A 518 3.82 -3.36 29.52
N LYS A 519 3.40 -4.30 30.36
CA LYS A 519 4.11 -4.61 31.60
C LYS A 519 5.52 -5.17 31.36
N GLU A 520 5.73 -5.90 30.28
CA GLU A 520 7.05 -6.42 29.90
C GLU A 520 7.95 -5.32 29.31
N LEU A 521 7.36 -4.42 28.52
CA LEU A 521 8.07 -3.41 27.75
C LEU A 521 8.41 -2.14 28.54
N ILE A 522 7.55 -1.74 29.49
CA ILE A 522 7.77 -0.54 30.30
C ILE A 522 8.74 -0.87 31.45
N PRO A 523 9.85 -0.12 31.58
CA PRO A 523 10.83 -0.39 32.62
C PRO A 523 10.28 -0.15 34.03
N ARG A 524 10.83 -0.85 35.01
CA ARG A 524 10.46 -0.67 36.42
C ARG A 524 10.94 0.68 36.96
N HIS A 525 10.02 1.40 37.60
CA HIS A 525 10.31 2.66 38.30
C HIS A 525 10.40 2.47 39.83
N MET A 526 10.74 3.55 40.52
CA MET A 526 10.82 3.56 42.00
C MET A 526 9.45 3.40 42.70
N PHE A 527 8.35 3.47 41.91
CA PHE A 527 6.98 3.28 42.38
C PHE A 527 6.24 2.24 41.51
N LYS A 528 5.11 1.74 41.99
CA LYS A 528 4.27 0.80 41.22
C LYS A 528 3.52 1.55 40.11
N ILE A 529 3.55 1.00 38.91
CA ILE A 529 2.83 1.53 37.76
C ILE A 529 1.67 0.58 37.47
N PRO A 530 0.42 0.99 37.71
CA PRO A 530 -0.74 0.25 37.19
C PRO A 530 -0.88 0.50 35.70
N ILE A 531 -1.14 -0.56 34.93
CA ILE A 531 -1.52 -0.54 33.54
C ILE A 531 -2.94 -1.08 33.48
N GLN A 532 -3.85 -0.38 32.85
CA GLN A 532 -5.27 -0.75 32.81
C GLN A 532 -5.82 -0.59 31.40
N ALA A 533 -6.68 -1.51 31.01
CA ALA A 533 -7.54 -1.33 29.85
C ALA A 533 -8.96 -1.02 30.35
N ALA A 534 -9.61 -0.01 29.78
CA ALA A 534 -10.93 0.45 30.22
C ALA A 534 -11.85 0.73 29.03
N ILE A 535 -13.16 0.51 29.25
CA ILE A 535 -14.24 0.87 28.33
C ILE A 535 -15.23 1.74 29.07
N GLY A 536 -15.51 2.96 28.57
CA GLY A 536 -16.44 3.89 29.19
C GLY A 536 -16.14 4.16 30.68
N GLY A 537 -14.85 4.24 31.06
CA GLY A 537 -14.41 4.42 32.45
C GLY A 537 -14.36 3.15 33.32
N ARG A 538 -14.93 2.02 32.83
CA ARG A 538 -14.85 0.75 33.55
C ARG A 538 -13.60 -0.01 33.16
N VAL A 539 -12.76 -0.35 34.16
CA VAL A 539 -11.57 -1.18 33.96
C VAL A 539 -11.97 -2.62 33.67
N ILE A 540 -11.52 -3.16 32.52
CA ILE A 540 -11.78 -4.52 32.05
C ILE A 540 -10.57 -5.44 32.23
N ALA A 541 -9.36 -4.90 32.21
CA ALA A 541 -8.13 -5.64 32.46
C ALA A 541 -7.15 -4.76 33.22
N ARG A 542 -6.29 -5.37 34.04
CA ARG A 542 -5.30 -4.66 34.83
C ARG A 542 -4.06 -5.50 35.07
N GLU A 543 -2.90 -4.87 34.86
CA GLU A 543 -1.60 -5.36 35.24
C GLU A 543 -0.87 -4.33 36.10
N THR A 544 0.21 -4.74 36.78
CA THR A 544 0.99 -3.82 37.62
C THR A 544 2.48 -4.11 37.51
N ILE A 545 3.24 -3.09 37.12
CA ILE A 545 4.71 -3.13 37.16
C ILE A 545 5.15 -2.92 38.59
N ALA A 546 5.92 -3.87 39.11
CA ALA A 546 6.42 -3.78 40.48
C ALA A 546 7.50 -2.69 40.63
N ALA A 547 7.42 -1.94 41.70
CA ALA A 547 8.44 -0.94 42.01
C ALA A 547 9.83 -1.57 42.23
N LEU A 548 10.87 -0.87 41.79
CA LEU A 548 12.24 -1.19 42.22
C LEU A 548 12.32 -1.15 43.73
N ARG A 549 12.82 -2.23 44.34
CA ARG A 549 13.04 -2.30 45.78
C ARG A 549 14.50 -1.97 46.08
N LYS A 550 14.72 -0.86 46.77
CA LYS A 550 15.99 -0.63 47.47
C LYS A 550 15.86 -1.27 48.85
N ASP A 551 16.75 -2.19 49.20
CA ASP A 551 16.76 -2.76 50.55
C ASP A 551 17.24 -1.71 51.56
N VAL A 552 16.26 -0.98 52.11
CA VAL A 552 16.52 0.06 53.13
C VAL A 552 16.83 -0.52 54.50
N THR A 553 16.64 -1.85 54.66
CA THR A 553 16.86 -2.55 55.92
C THR A 553 18.19 -3.31 55.96
N ALA A 554 18.93 -3.37 54.84
CA ALA A 554 20.22 -4.09 54.73
C ALA A 554 21.27 -3.67 55.76
N LYS A 555 21.24 -2.41 56.24
CA LYS A 555 22.16 -1.88 57.25
C LYS A 555 21.59 -1.93 58.67
N CYS A 556 20.44 -2.57 58.90
CA CYS A 556 19.88 -2.73 60.26
C CYS A 556 20.36 -4.05 60.84
N TYR A 557 21.49 -4.01 61.53
CA TYR A 557 22.01 -5.12 62.31
C TYR A 557 21.27 -5.23 63.66
N GLY A 558 20.81 -6.46 64.03
CA GLY A 558 20.13 -6.75 65.30
C GLY A 558 18.63 -6.48 65.28
N GLY A 559 17.89 -7.08 66.20
CA GLY A 559 16.44 -7.24 66.25
C GLY A 559 15.56 -5.97 66.44
N ASP A 560 16.00 -4.77 66.07
CA ASP A 560 15.16 -3.55 66.14
C ASP A 560 14.06 -3.53 65.11
N VAL A 561 12.96 -4.21 65.44
CA VAL A 561 11.75 -4.34 64.66
C VAL A 561 11.11 -2.95 64.41
N THR A 562 11.19 -2.06 65.39
CA THR A 562 10.57 -0.72 65.33
C THR A 562 11.26 0.16 64.28
N ARG A 563 12.58 0.13 64.22
CA ARG A 563 13.38 0.89 63.23
C ARG A 563 13.18 0.34 61.82
N LYS A 564 13.13 -0.99 61.68
CA LYS A 564 12.80 -1.62 60.39
C LYS A 564 11.42 -1.19 59.90
N LYS A 565 10.41 -1.20 60.78
CA LYS A 565 9.03 -0.80 60.45
C LYS A 565 8.95 0.67 60.05
N LYS A 566 9.59 1.60 60.79
CA LYS A 566 9.67 3.03 60.46
C LYS A 566 10.35 3.29 59.11
N LEU A 567 11.44 2.58 58.76
CA LEU A 567 12.13 2.72 57.48
C LEU A 567 11.27 2.24 56.33
N LEU A 568 10.54 1.13 56.48
CA LEU A 568 9.61 0.61 55.51
C LEU A 568 8.40 1.55 55.31
N GLU A 569 7.86 2.13 56.37
CA GLU A 569 6.78 3.12 56.30
C GLU A 569 7.24 4.41 55.61
N LYS A 570 8.44 4.90 55.90
CA LYS A 570 9.04 6.07 55.25
C LYS A 570 9.29 5.81 53.74
N GLN A 571 9.73 4.60 53.37
CA GLN A 571 9.88 4.17 51.99
C GLN A 571 8.52 4.12 51.28
N LYS A 572 7.49 3.58 51.94
CA LYS A 572 6.11 3.51 51.41
C LYS A 572 5.53 4.91 51.17
N ALA A 573 5.72 5.83 52.13
CA ALA A 573 5.28 7.21 52.02
C ALA A 573 6.01 7.98 50.88
N GLY A 574 7.35 7.79 50.77
CA GLY A 574 8.17 8.34 49.70
C GLY A 574 7.74 7.85 48.30
N LYS A 575 7.46 6.55 48.17
CA LYS A 575 6.96 5.96 46.93
C LYS A 575 5.56 6.50 46.55
N LYS A 576 4.67 6.72 47.53
CA LYS A 576 3.36 7.33 47.30
C LYS A 576 3.49 8.76 46.80
N LYS A 577 4.42 9.54 47.33
CA LYS A 577 4.71 10.91 46.91
C LYS A 577 5.32 10.95 45.50
N MET A 578 6.27 10.04 45.19
CA MET A 578 6.87 9.94 43.85
C MET A 578 5.82 9.54 42.79
N ARG A 579 4.84 8.71 43.12
CA ARG A 579 3.75 8.35 42.24
C ARG A 579 2.86 9.54 41.85
N GLN A 580 2.65 10.50 42.76
CA GLN A 580 1.83 11.68 42.52
C GLN A 580 2.47 12.71 41.58
N PHE A 581 3.82 12.70 41.47
CA PHE A 581 4.56 13.69 40.68
C PHE A 581 5.43 13.07 39.57
N GLY A 582 5.54 11.72 39.52
CA GLY A 582 6.37 11.03 38.55
C GLY A 582 5.63 10.78 37.24
N LYS A 583 6.04 11.43 36.17
CA LYS A 583 5.65 11.03 34.82
C LYS A 583 6.29 9.67 34.51
N VAL A 584 5.53 8.79 33.89
CA VAL A 584 6.02 7.50 33.38
C VAL A 584 6.37 7.73 31.93
N GLU A 585 7.66 7.71 31.62
CA GLU A 585 8.11 7.67 30.23
C GLU A 585 7.86 6.27 29.67
N ILE A 586 7.05 6.18 28.63
CA ILE A 586 6.80 4.95 27.90
C ILE A 586 7.83 4.91 26.77
N PRO A 587 8.75 3.92 26.74
CA PRO A 587 9.72 3.82 25.66
C PRO A 587 9.03 3.69 24.31
N GLN A 588 9.58 4.30 23.26
CA GLN A 588 9.08 4.21 21.90
C GLN A 588 8.84 2.75 21.47
N GLN A 589 9.80 1.88 21.76
CA GLN A 589 9.71 0.46 21.46
C GLN A 589 8.50 -0.21 22.12
N ALA A 590 8.02 0.34 23.25
CA ALA A 590 6.82 -0.17 23.90
C ALA A 590 5.54 0.15 23.12
N PHE A 591 5.45 1.30 22.45
CA PHE A 591 4.33 1.61 21.57
C PHE A 591 4.30 0.65 20.36
N ILE A 592 5.43 0.50 19.67
CA ILE A 592 5.54 -0.36 18.48
C ILE A 592 5.24 -1.82 18.82
N ASN A 593 5.85 -2.32 19.91
CA ASN A 593 5.72 -3.73 20.30
C ASN A 593 4.39 -4.04 20.98
N ALA A 594 3.78 -3.09 21.71
CA ALA A 594 2.47 -3.29 22.31
C ALA A 594 1.37 -3.47 21.25
N LEU A 595 1.56 -2.87 20.08
CA LEU A 595 0.61 -2.93 18.96
C LEU A 595 0.78 -4.18 18.11
N LYS A 596 1.98 -4.77 18.08
CA LYS A 596 2.25 -6.11 17.55
C LYS A 596 1.80 -7.15 18.57
N MET A 597 0.51 -7.31 18.75
CA MET A 597 -0.02 -8.34 19.66
C MET A 597 0.13 -9.71 19.01
N ASP A 598 1.15 -10.46 19.47
CA ASP A 598 1.18 -11.90 19.28
C ASP A 598 0.09 -12.49 20.18
N SER A 599 -0.96 -12.99 19.62
CA SER A 599 -2.00 -13.75 20.30
C SER A 599 -1.73 -15.24 20.15
#